data_548e1af62016fccd74dcb221f04be054
#
_entry.id   548e1af62016fccd74dcb221f04be054
#
_cell.length_a   1.000
_cell.length_b   1.000
_cell.length_c   1.000
_cell.angle_alpha   90.00
_cell.angle_beta   90.00
_cell.angle_gamma   90.00
#
_symmetry.space_group_name_H-M   'P 1'
#
loop_
_entity.id
_entity.type
_entity.pdbx_description
1 polymer ?
#
loop_
_entity_poly.entity_id
_entity_poly.type
_entity_poly.pdbx_seq_one_letter_code
_entity_poly.pdbx_strand_id
1 'polypeptide(L)'
;MRGTRYWVLHNFLVGERRVTCDETVTYTTHGDFTFLDNVAPLVRRWRAPISFGLYAPADDYGPSLEALAFLRHCDEPLIKQLVTFHVVFDVDKVPPNVTSAARLLERQPNCSQSPPWVDKVSYRKAKRLTYPVNVLRNVARETVMTHFVLPSDVELYPSEALADQFLAMVRRSSPVRCQPAPRVYVLSIFEVDASHTPPLRKDQLTGMLKNGTAIPFHKRMCPTCHRIPKAKEWTFSKETKQLDVFYVAKRHAPFEKWEPIYICTNEAPSYDERLTWEGKMDKMGQVSPRGQSRDIM
;
A
#
# COMPACT_ATOMS: atom_id res chain seq x y z
N MET A 1 -14.35 -12.01 -12.97
CA MET A 1 -13.13 -12.36 -13.71
C MET A 1 -12.52 -11.08 -14.22
N ARG A 2 -11.22 -10.85 -14.02
CA ARG A 2 -10.55 -9.63 -14.45
C ARG A 2 -9.70 -9.92 -15.70
N GLY A 3 -10.01 -9.25 -16.78
CA GLY A 3 -9.48 -9.64 -18.08
C GLY A 3 -9.75 -11.12 -18.35
N THR A 4 -8.91 -11.76 -19.14
CA THR A 4 -8.98 -13.21 -19.41
C THR A 4 -8.04 -14.05 -18.53
N ARG A 5 -7.37 -13.43 -17.55
CA ARG A 5 -6.22 -14.04 -16.86
C ARG A 5 -6.41 -14.32 -15.36
N TYR A 6 -7.29 -13.56 -14.66
CA TYR A 6 -7.39 -13.64 -13.20
C TYR A 6 -8.82 -13.77 -12.72
N TRP A 7 -9.02 -14.64 -11.71
CA TRP A 7 -10.19 -14.64 -10.85
C TRP A 7 -9.96 -13.72 -9.66
N VAL A 8 -10.98 -12.98 -9.28
CA VAL A 8 -10.94 -12.08 -8.13
C VAL A 8 -12.13 -12.35 -7.22
N LEU A 9 -11.85 -12.66 -5.98
CA LEU A 9 -12.83 -12.74 -4.89
C LEU A 9 -12.81 -11.38 -4.17
N HIS A 10 -13.59 -10.43 -4.68
CA HIS A 10 -13.69 -9.10 -4.07
C HIS A 10 -14.31 -9.17 -2.69
N ASN A 11 -13.79 -8.34 -1.75
CA ASN A 11 -14.28 -8.26 -0.38
C ASN A 11 -14.40 -9.63 0.27
N PHE A 12 -13.40 -10.49 0.08
CA PHE A 12 -13.39 -11.85 0.60
C PHE A 12 -13.49 -11.86 2.13
N LEU A 13 -12.68 -11.03 2.80
CA LEU A 13 -12.86 -10.68 4.21
C LEU A 13 -12.95 -9.17 4.32
N VAL A 14 -14.02 -8.66 4.93
CA VAL A 14 -14.29 -7.23 5.04
C VAL A 14 -13.96 -6.74 6.44
N GLY A 15 -13.32 -5.57 6.55
CA GLY A 15 -13.17 -4.85 7.81
C GLY A 15 -14.54 -4.46 8.39
N GLU A 16 -14.71 -4.61 9.70
CA GLU A 16 -16.01 -4.37 10.36
C GLU A 16 -16.39 -2.89 10.41
N ARG A 17 -15.39 -2.00 10.49
CA ARG A 17 -15.63 -0.56 10.48
C ARG A 17 -16.01 -0.09 9.08
N ARG A 18 -17.22 0.45 8.97
CA ARG A 18 -17.68 1.14 7.75
C ARG A 18 -17.21 2.58 7.78
N VAL A 19 -16.78 3.07 6.63
CA VAL A 19 -16.34 4.46 6.46
C VAL A 19 -17.06 5.10 5.27
N THR A 20 -17.23 6.41 5.34
CA THR A 20 -17.82 7.20 4.26
C THR A 20 -16.74 7.89 3.40
N CYS A 21 -17.16 8.52 2.31
CA CYS A 21 -16.29 9.07 1.28
C CYS A 21 -15.20 10.02 1.82
N ASP A 22 -15.56 10.94 2.70
CA ASP A 22 -14.71 12.04 3.20
C ASP A 22 -14.24 11.85 4.66
N GLU A 23 -14.53 10.67 5.24
CA GLU A 23 -14.24 10.39 6.65
C GLU A 23 -12.76 10.11 6.91
N THR A 24 -12.11 9.41 5.98
CA THR A 24 -10.72 8.97 6.12
C THR A 24 -10.03 8.73 4.78
N VAL A 25 -8.79 8.22 4.83
CA VAL A 25 -7.99 7.80 3.67
C VAL A 25 -7.82 6.29 3.74
N THR A 26 -8.05 5.56 2.63
CA THR A 26 -7.76 4.13 2.57
C THR A 26 -6.34 3.88 2.06
N TYR A 27 -5.58 3.09 2.81
CA TYR A 27 -4.31 2.53 2.35
C TYR A 27 -4.62 1.33 1.44
N THR A 28 -4.15 1.34 0.20
CA THR A 28 -4.36 0.21 -0.72
C THR A 28 -3.03 -0.46 -1.01
N THR A 29 -2.97 -1.77 -0.80
CA THR A 29 -1.73 -2.55 -0.87
C THR A 29 -1.95 -3.96 -1.39
N HIS A 30 -0.87 -4.72 -1.49
CA HIS A 30 -0.91 -6.07 -2.02
C HIS A 30 0.26 -6.92 -1.49
N GLY A 31 0.13 -8.23 -1.62
CA GLY A 31 1.17 -9.20 -1.27
C GLY A 31 0.72 -10.62 -1.59
N ASP A 32 1.59 -11.59 -1.45
CA ASP A 32 1.20 -12.99 -1.22
C ASP A 32 1.21 -13.27 0.31
N PHE A 33 0.83 -14.47 0.73
CA PHE A 33 0.70 -14.77 2.15
C PHE A 33 1.99 -14.62 2.96
N THR A 34 3.17 -14.67 2.31
CA THR A 34 4.47 -14.48 2.97
C THR A 34 4.77 -13.03 3.35
N PHE A 35 3.96 -12.06 2.89
CA PHE A 35 4.06 -10.64 3.23
C PHE A 35 3.04 -10.19 4.30
N LEU A 36 2.22 -11.11 4.81
CA LEU A 36 1.17 -10.78 5.76
C LEU A 36 1.68 -10.44 7.17
N ASP A 37 2.94 -10.73 7.48
CA ASP A 37 3.66 -10.25 8.66
C ASP A 37 3.69 -8.72 8.76
N ASN A 38 3.61 -8.03 7.63
CA ASN A 38 3.59 -6.58 7.55
C ASN A 38 2.25 -5.94 7.94
N VAL A 39 1.15 -6.71 7.95
CA VAL A 39 -0.20 -6.16 8.14
C VAL A 39 -0.40 -5.60 9.55
N ALA A 40 0.05 -6.31 10.57
CA ALA A 40 -0.09 -5.86 11.96
C ALA A 40 0.69 -4.55 12.24
N PRO A 41 1.99 -4.44 11.92
CA PRO A 41 2.71 -3.18 12.10
C PRO A 41 2.14 -2.05 11.23
N LEU A 42 1.65 -2.33 10.02
CA LEU A 42 1.04 -1.34 9.15
C LEU A 42 -0.26 -0.79 9.76
N VAL A 43 -1.19 -1.65 10.20
CA VAL A 43 -2.49 -1.21 10.73
C VAL A 43 -2.36 -0.44 12.03
N ARG A 44 -1.39 -0.81 12.89
CA ARG A 44 -1.09 -0.07 14.15
C ARG A 44 -0.68 1.38 13.90
N ARG A 45 0.03 1.63 12.79
CA ARG A 45 0.50 2.98 12.40
C ARG A 45 -0.55 3.76 11.64
N TRP A 46 -1.19 3.09 10.69
CA TRP A 46 -2.16 3.72 9.79
C TRP A 46 -3.46 4.09 10.49
N ARG A 47 -4.01 3.21 11.31
CA ARG A 47 -5.25 3.36 12.12
C ARG A 47 -6.48 3.79 11.32
N ALA A 48 -6.48 3.54 10.04
CA ALA A 48 -7.53 3.82 9.09
C ALA A 48 -7.74 2.60 8.18
N PRO A 49 -8.73 2.57 7.28
CA PRO A 49 -8.98 1.41 6.44
C PRO A 49 -7.77 1.03 5.59
N ILE A 50 -7.57 -0.29 5.46
CA ILE A 50 -6.60 -0.91 4.57
C ILE A 50 -7.35 -1.85 3.64
N SER A 51 -7.10 -1.74 2.34
CA SER A 51 -7.60 -2.65 1.32
C SER A 51 -6.43 -3.43 0.73
N PHE A 52 -6.46 -4.75 0.85
CA PHE A 52 -5.34 -5.64 0.54
C PHE A 52 -5.69 -6.61 -0.60
N GLY A 53 -4.97 -6.52 -1.72
CA GLY A 53 -5.02 -7.51 -2.81
C GLY A 53 -4.08 -8.68 -2.51
N LEU A 54 -4.61 -9.84 -2.12
CA LEU A 54 -3.85 -11.03 -1.78
C LEU A 54 -3.74 -11.96 -2.97
N TYR A 55 -2.52 -12.18 -3.46
CA TYR A 55 -2.24 -13.13 -4.54
C TYR A 55 -2.06 -14.53 -3.99
N ALA A 56 -2.93 -15.45 -4.37
CA ALA A 56 -3.00 -16.81 -3.82
C ALA A 56 -3.24 -17.87 -4.91
N PRO A 57 -2.29 -18.06 -5.87
CA PRO A 57 -2.44 -19.04 -6.95
C PRO A 57 -2.25 -20.47 -6.45
N ALA A 58 -3.05 -21.42 -6.98
CA ALA A 58 -2.91 -22.85 -6.75
C ALA A 58 -2.70 -23.23 -5.26
N ASP A 59 -1.53 -23.79 -4.93
CA ASP A 59 -1.20 -24.27 -3.59
C ASP A 59 -1.00 -23.15 -2.55
N ASP A 60 -0.84 -21.88 -2.98
CA ASP A 60 -0.78 -20.75 -2.05
C ASP A 60 -2.13 -20.41 -1.43
N TYR A 61 -3.25 -20.90 -2.01
CA TYR A 61 -4.58 -20.57 -1.52
C TYR A 61 -4.84 -21.10 -0.10
N GLY A 62 -4.52 -22.37 0.17
CA GLY A 62 -4.66 -22.97 1.50
C GLY A 62 -3.91 -22.20 2.59
N PRO A 63 -2.58 -22.04 2.46
CA PRO A 63 -1.76 -21.22 3.36
C PRO A 63 -2.25 -19.77 3.50
N SER A 64 -2.75 -19.17 2.42
CA SER A 64 -3.35 -17.83 2.48
C SER A 64 -4.58 -17.77 3.36
N LEU A 65 -5.47 -18.78 3.28
CA LEU A 65 -6.65 -18.84 4.15
C LEU A 65 -6.28 -19.06 5.63
N GLU A 66 -5.29 -19.90 5.90
CA GLU A 66 -4.77 -20.12 7.26
C GLU A 66 -4.18 -18.81 7.82
N ALA A 67 -3.42 -18.10 7.02
CA ALA A 67 -2.84 -16.81 7.38
C ALA A 67 -3.91 -15.73 7.64
N LEU A 68 -4.96 -15.66 6.82
CA LEU A 68 -6.09 -14.74 7.04
C LEU A 68 -6.86 -15.08 8.32
N ALA A 69 -7.10 -16.37 8.60
CA ALA A 69 -7.72 -16.80 9.85
C ALA A 69 -6.86 -16.43 11.07
N PHE A 70 -5.54 -16.65 10.99
CA PHE A 70 -4.60 -16.29 12.05
C PHE A 70 -4.60 -14.78 12.30
N LEU A 71 -4.45 -13.95 11.28
CA LEU A 71 -4.51 -12.50 11.40
C LEU A 71 -5.82 -12.01 12.04
N ARG A 72 -6.93 -12.66 11.71
CA ARG A 72 -8.27 -12.24 12.17
C ARG A 72 -8.52 -12.57 13.64
N HIS A 73 -7.94 -13.67 14.13
CA HIS A 73 -8.24 -14.22 15.47
C HIS A 73 -7.09 -14.11 16.46
N CYS A 74 -5.86 -14.11 15.99
CA CYS A 74 -4.69 -14.27 16.85
C CYS A 74 -3.77 -13.04 16.89
N ASP A 75 -3.88 -12.14 15.91
CA ASP A 75 -2.98 -10.99 15.78
C ASP A 75 -3.66 -9.69 16.25
N GLU A 76 -3.28 -8.58 15.71
CA GLU A 76 -3.72 -7.24 16.05
C GLU A 76 -5.25 -7.05 15.87
N PRO A 77 -6.02 -6.72 16.92
CA PRO A 77 -7.49 -6.56 16.80
C PRO A 77 -7.94 -5.52 15.77
N LEU A 78 -7.12 -4.51 15.46
CA LEU A 78 -7.41 -3.52 14.43
C LEU A 78 -7.51 -4.14 13.02
N ILE A 79 -6.88 -5.30 12.79
CA ILE A 79 -6.98 -6.00 11.50
C ILE A 79 -8.43 -6.39 11.23
N LYS A 80 -9.11 -6.94 12.22
CA LYS A 80 -10.52 -7.31 12.13
C LYS A 80 -11.40 -6.11 11.80
N GLN A 81 -11.09 -4.96 12.38
CA GLN A 81 -11.88 -3.75 12.23
C GLN A 81 -11.62 -3.02 10.91
N LEU A 82 -10.34 -2.95 10.48
CA LEU A 82 -9.90 -1.99 9.48
C LEU A 82 -9.41 -2.61 8.16
N VAL A 83 -9.09 -3.92 8.12
CA VAL A 83 -8.48 -4.52 6.93
C VAL A 83 -9.49 -5.33 6.12
N THR A 84 -9.64 -4.98 4.86
CA THR A 84 -10.41 -5.73 3.87
C THR A 84 -9.45 -6.46 2.95
N PHE A 85 -9.66 -7.77 2.77
CA PHE A 85 -8.86 -8.61 1.88
C PHE A 85 -9.66 -9.04 0.64
N HIS A 86 -9.00 -8.96 -0.51
CA HIS A 86 -9.46 -9.48 -1.79
C HIS A 86 -8.51 -10.59 -2.20
N VAL A 87 -9.02 -11.72 -2.69
CA VAL A 87 -8.18 -12.85 -3.10
C VAL A 87 -8.13 -12.93 -4.61
N VAL A 88 -6.92 -13.07 -5.16
CA VAL A 88 -6.66 -13.10 -6.61
C VAL A 88 -5.83 -14.34 -6.95
N PHE A 89 -6.21 -15.04 -7.99
CA PHE A 89 -5.46 -16.17 -8.56
C PHE A 89 -5.64 -16.27 -10.07
N ASP A 90 -4.70 -16.92 -10.73
CA ASP A 90 -4.75 -17.10 -12.19
C ASP A 90 -5.87 -18.05 -12.60
N VAL A 91 -6.45 -17.84 -13.78
CA VAL A 91 -7.51 -18.70 -14.34
C VAL A 91 -7.04 -20.11 -14.63
N ASP A 92 -5.75 -20.29 -14.92
CA ASP A 92 -5.09 -21.59 -15.17
C ASP A 92 -4.50 -22.22 -13.89
N LYS A 93 -4.61 -21.52 -12.74
CA LYS A 93 -4.11 -21.96 -11.42
C LYS A 93 -5.20 -21.81 -10.34
N VAL A 94 -6.40 -22.25 -10.70
CA VAL A 94 -7.54 -22.25 -9.80
C VAL A 94 -7.27 -23.22 -8.64
N PRO A 95 -7.47 -22.78 -7.39
CA PRO A 95 -7.36 -23.66 -6.24
C PRO A 95 -8.35 -24.85 -6.34
N PRO A 96 -7.96 -26.05 -5.91
CA PRO A 96 -8.84 -27.22 -6.01
C PRO A 96 -10.15 -27.09 -5.24
N ASN A 97 -10.14 -26.32 -4.13
CA ASN A 97 -11.32 -26.07 -3.31
C ASN A 97 -11.39 -24.59 -2.91
N VAL A 98 -12.26 -23.83 -3.57
CA VAL A 98 -12.49 -22.43 -3.20
C VAL A 98 -13.46 -22.37 -2.00
N THR A 99 -12.95 -21.93 -0.87
CA THR A 99 -13.71 -21.80 0.39
C THR A 99 -14.38 -20.42 0.44
N SER A 100 -15.60 -20.34 0.97
CA SER A 100 -16.26 -19.07 1.23
C SER A 100 -15.69 -18.36 2.47
N ALA A 101 -15.85 -17.04 2.51
CA ALA A 101 -15.46 -16.24 3.69
C ALA A 101 -16.19 -16.71 4.97
N ALA A 102 -17.47 -17.09 4.88
CA ALA A 102 -18.22 -17.60 6.02
C ALA A 102 -17.55 -18.82 6.64
N ARG A 103 -17.18 -19.81 5.83
CA ARG A 103 -16.46 -21.01 6.30
C ARG A 103 -15.07 -20.67 6.85
N LEU A 104 -14.41 -19.65 6.33
CA LEU A 104 -13.13 -19.20 6.87
C LEU A 104 -13.30 -18.62 8.27
N LEU A 105 -14.34 -17.83 8.49
CA LEU A 105 -14.63 -17.21 9.79
C LEU A 105 -15.02 -18.21 10.89
N GLU A 106 -15.51 -19.40 10.52
CA GLU A 106 -15.77 -20.51 11.45
C GLU A 106 -14.48 -21.20 11.94
N ARG A 107 -13.35 -21.00 11.25
CA ARG A 107 -12.07 -21.59 11.66
C ARG A 107 -11.55 -20.89 12.91
N GLN A 108 -11.11 -21.68 13.88
CA GLN A 108 -10.42 -21.19 15.07
C GLN A 108 -8.96 -21.65 15.01
N PRO A 109 -8.03 -20.79 14.57
CA PRO A 109 -6.63 -21.14 14.54
C PRO A 109 -6.06 -21.25 15.95
N ASN A 110 -5.04 -22.09 16.12
CA ASN A 110 -4.31 -22.18 17.37
C ASN A 110 -3.31 -21.00 17.47
N CYS A 111 -3.66 -20.00 18.25
CA CYS A 111 -2.85 -18.80 18.43
C CYS A 111 -1.50 -19.03 19.18
N SER A 112 -1.29 -20.22 19.74
CA SER A 112 -0.01 -20.57 20.36
C SER A 112 1.01 -21.12 19.37
N GLN A 113 0.60 -21.39 18.13
CA GLN A 113 1.50 -21.82 17.06
C GLN A 113 2.13 -20.60 16.35
N SER A 114 3.28 -20.85 15.71
CA SER A 114 3.89 -19.84 14.84
C SER A 114 2.95 -19.42 13.72
N PRO A 115 2.96 -18.13 13.32
CA PRO A 115 2.16 -17.66 12.20
C PRO A 115 2.39 -18.47 10.91
N PRO A 116 1.35 -18.69 10.08
CA PRO A 116 1.42 -19.56 8.92
C PRO A 116 2.42 -19.13 7.83
N TRP A 117 2.91 -17.91 7.86
CA TRP A 117 3.88 -17.38 6.89
C TRP A 117 5.34 -17.59 7.30
N VAL A 118 5.63 -17.95 8.56
CA VAL A 118 7.00 -18.11 9.07
C VAL A 118 7.68 -19.30 8.37
N ASP A 119 8.88 -19.07 7.87
CA ASP A 119 9.73 -20.06 7.18
C ASP A 119 9.04 -20.74 5.98
N LYS A 120 8.08 -20.06 5.34
CA LYS A 120 7.40 -20.55 4.15
C LYS A 120 7.89 -19.90 2.88
N VAL A 121 7.91 -20.70 1.83
CA VAL A 121 8.15 -20.25 0.45
C VAL A 121 6.85 -20.37 -0.32
N SER A 122 6.37 -19.27 -0.92
CA SER A 122 5.15 -19.30 -1.72
C SER A 122 5.32 -20.17 -2.96
N TYR A 123 4.22 -20.82 -3.39
CA TYR A 123 4.14 -21.54 -4.66
C TYR A 123 4.58 -20.66 -5.82
N ARG A 124 4.14 -19.40 -5.83
CA ARG A 124 4.58 -18.39 -6.79
C ARG A 124 6.12 -18.31 -6.87
N LYS A 125 6.79 -18.19 -5.74
CA LYS A 125 8.26 -18.09 -5.67
C LYS A 125 8.93 -19.39 -6.10
N ALA A 126 8.43 -20.51 -5.63
CA ALA A 126 8.94 -21.84 -5.98
C ALA A 126 8.82 -22.15 -7.48
N LYS A 127 7.71 -21.76 -8.11
CA LYS A 127 7.44 -21.95 -9.54
C LYS A 127 7.88 -20.79 -10.42
N ARG A 128 8.46 -19.73 -9.85
CA ARG A 128 8.91 -18.53 -10.56
C ARG A 128 7.79 -17.89 -11.39
N LEU A 129 6.57 -17.84 -10.82
CA LEU A 129 5.45 -17.18 -11.47
C LEU A 129 5.63 -15.67 -11.46
N THR A 130 5.20 -15.03 -12.54
CA THR A 130 5.14 -13.56 -12.61
C THR A 130 4.15 -13.03 -11.58
N TYR A 131 4.57 -12.04 -10.82
CA TYR A 131 3.68 -11.39 -9.85
C TYR A 131 2.82 -10.32 -10.52
N PRO A 132 1.48 -10.39 -10.43
CA PRO A 132 0.58 -9.49 -11.14
C PRO A 132 0.38 -8.18 -10.37
N VAL A 133 1.45 -7.43 -10.15
CA VAL A 133 1.49 -6.26 -9.25
C VAL A 133 0.39 -5.24 -9.54
N ASN A 134 0.20 -4.86 -10.81
CA ASN A 134 -0.79 -3.83 -11.17
C ASN A 134 -2.23 -4.34 -11.15
N VAL A 135 -2.44 -5.63 -11.38
CA VAL A 135 -3.75 -6.27 -11.16
C VAL A 135 -4.13 -6.16 -9.67
N LEU A 136 -3.22 -6.51 -8.79
CA LEU A 136 -3.46 -6.47 -7.34
C LEU A 136 -3.65 -5.05 -6.81
N ARG A 137 -2.87 -4.07 -7.29
CA ARG A 137 -3.06 -2.64 -6.96
C ARG A 137 -4.43 -2.14 -7.37
N ASN A 138 -4.88 -2.50 -8.56
CA ASN A 138 -6.19 -2.11 -9.05
C ASN A 138 -7.31 -2.79 -8.26
N VAL A 139 -7.20 -4.11 -8.01
CA VAL A 139 -8.16 -4.87 -7.20
C VAL A 139 -8.31 -4.27 -5.81
N ALA A 140 -7.20 -3.91 -5.16
CA ALA A 140 -7.23 -3.27 -3.84
C ALA A 140 -7.95 -1.90 -3.85
N ARG A 141 -8.04 -1.22 -4.99
CA ARG A 141 -8.70 0.10 -5.12
C ARG A 141 -10.17 0.03 -5.51
N GLU A 142 -10.60 -1.00 -6.21
CA GLU A 142 -11.91 -1.04 -6.88
C GLU A 142 -13.12 -0.92 -5.95
N THR A 143 -13.02 -1.43 -4.74
CA THR A 143 -14.13 -1.42 -3.79
C THR A 143 -13.97 -0.40 -2.65
N VAL A 144 -12.96 0.45 -2.75
CA VAL A 144 -12.70 1.49 -1.76
C VAL A 144 -13.76 2.59 -1.82
N MET A 145 -14.31 2.95 -0.66
CA MET A 145 -15.37 3.95 -0.53
C MET A 145 -14.85 5.35 -0.20
N THR A 146 -13.59 5.49 0.23
CA THR A 146 -13.03 6.80 0.58
C THR A 146 -12.62 7.59 -0.66
N HIS A 147 -12.76 8.92 -0.57
CA HIS A 147 -12.34 9.84 -1.64
C HIS A 147 -10.84 9.81 -1.89
N PHE A 148 -10.05 9.71 -0.81
CA PHE A 148 -8.60 9.64 -0.89
C PHE A 148 -8.10 8.22 -0.67
N VAL A 149 -7.06 7.85 -1.43
CA VAL A 149 -6.34 6.57 -1.31
C VAL A 149 -4.84 6.81 -1.27
N LEU A 150 -4.13 5.93 -0.56
CA LEU A 150 -2.67 5.83 -0.56
C LEU A 150 -2.28 4.46 -1.16
N PRO A 151 -2.06 4.37 -2.49
CA PRO A 151 -1.53 3.16 -3.09
C PRO A 151 -0.05 3.00 -2.73
N SER A 152 0.29 1.94 -2.01
CA SER A 152 1.64 1.72 -1.52
C SER A 152 1.96 0.24 -1.34
N ASP A 153 3.22 -0.09 -1.21
CA ASP A 153 3.66 -1.46 -0.95
C ASP A 153 3.50 -1.76 0.55
N VAL A 154 3.22 -3.02 0.92
CA VAL A 154 2.80 -3.38 2.30
C VAL A 154 3.88 -3.14 3.35
N GLU A 155 5.14 -3.19 2.98
CA GLU A 155 6.31 -2.91 3.82
C GLU A 155 6.64 -1.42 3.98
N LEU A 156 5.87 -0.53 3.35
CA LEU A 156 6.07 0.91 3.51
C LEU A 156 5.20 1.44 4.66
N TYR A 157 5.79 1.53 5.83
CA TYR A 157 5.09 1.99 7.04
C TYR A 157 4.98 3.51 7.10
N PRO A 158 3.76 4.07 7.17
CA PRO A 158 3.57 5.52 7.25
C PRO A 158 4.01 6.09 8.60
N SER A 159 4.22 7.41 8.64
CA SER A 159 4.32 8.15 9.89
C SER A 159 3.04 8.00 10.72
N GLU A 160 3.15 8.14 12.03
CA GLU A 160 2.01 8.04 12.92
C GLU A 160 0.91 9.05 12.59
N ALA A 161 -0.35 8.60 12.60
CA ALA A 161 -1.54 9.41 12.34
C ALA A 161 -1.54 10.17 10.99
N LEU A 162 -0.82 9.66 9.98
CA LEU A 162 -0.73 10.33 8.67
C LEU A 162 -2.10 10.55 8.03
N ALA A 163 -3.03 9.59 8.11
CA ALA A 163 -4.37 9.71 7.52
C ALA A 163 -5.14 10.90 8.10
N ASP A 164 -5.18 11.01 9.43
CA ASP A 164 -5.89 12.09 10.12
C ASP A 164 -5.24 13.46 9.89
N GLN A 165 -3.90 13.51 9.95
CA GLN A 165 -3.14 14.73 9.68
C GLN A 165 -3.33 15.21 8.24
N PHE A 166 -3.36 14.28 7.27
CA PHE A 166 -3.60 14.60 5.87
C PHE A 166 -4.99 15.21 5.67
N LEU A 167 -6.03 14.61 6.23
CA LEU A 167 -7.39 15.16 6.13
C LEU A 167 -7.50 16.53 6.82
N ALA A 168 -6.88 16.70 7.98
CA ALA A 168 -6.83 17.99 8.65
C ALA A 168 -6.12 19.06 7.78
N MET A 169 -5.04 18.71 7.10
CA MET A 169 -4.34 19.57 6.15
C MET A 169 -5.25 19.96 4.98
N VAL A 170 -5.87 18.99 4.33
CA VAL A 170 -6.74 19.23 3.17
C VAL A 170 -7.92 20.12 3.55
N ARG A 171 -8.55 19.89 4.70
CA ARG A 171 -9.66 20.71 5.21
C ARG A 171 -9.27 22.17 5.48
N ARG A 172 -8.02 22.41 5.91
CA ARG A 172 -7.50 23.78 6.12
C ARG A 172 -7.15 24.48 4.82
N SER A 173 -6.62 23.74 3.84
CA SER A 173 -5.93 24.33 2.69
C SER A 173 -6.86 24.84 1.59
N SER A 174 -8.14 24.49 1.59
CA SER A 174 -9.10 25.03 0.57
C SER A 174 -10.54 24.55 0.78
N PRO A 175 -11.53 25.29 0.33
CA PRO A 175 -12.78 24.70 -0.10
C PRO A 175 -12.48 23.85 -1.37
N VAL A 176 -12.14 22.59 -1.15
CA VAL A 176 -11.64 21.61 -2.15
C VAL A 176 -12.65 21.34 -3.30
N ARG A 177 -13.84 21.95 -3.27
CA ARG A 177 -14.97 21.61 -4.15
C ARG A 177 -14.86 22.07 -5.60
N CYS A 178 -13.88 22.89 -5.99
CA CYS A 178 -13.89 23.52 -7.31
C CYS A 178 -12.54 23.62 -8.02
N GLN A 179 -11.55 22.77 -7.76
CA GLN A 179 -10.32 22.84 -8.54
C GLN A 179 -10.28 21.74 -9.62
N PRO A 180 -10.24 22.11 -10.91
CA PRO A 180 -10.36 21.17 -12.02
C PRO A 180 -9.10 20.32 -12.30
N ALA A 181 -7.98 20.55 -11.60
CA ALA A 181 -6.75 19.82 -11.84
C ALA A 181 -6.57 18.68 -10.83
N PRO A 182 -6.32 17.44 -11.28
CA PRO A 182 -6.01 16.34 -10.38
C PRO A 182 -4.70 16.60 -9.65
N ARG A 183 -4.74 16.54 -8.31
CA ARG A 183 -3.59 16.74 -7.43
C ARG A 183 -3.14 15.41 -6.85
N VAL A 184 -1.82 15.27 -6.65
CA VAL A 184 -1.23 14.16 -5.91
C VAL A 184 -0.34 14.72 -4.80
N TYR A 185 -0.44 14.13 -3.61
CA TYR A 185 0.32 14.54 -2.43
C TYR A 185 1.43 13.51 -2.20
N VAL A 186 2.63 13.88 -2.62
CA VAL A 186 3.77 12.96 -2.63
C VAL A 186 4.38 12.82 -1.24
N LEU A 187 4.73 11.59 -0.90
CA LEU A 187 5.38 11.24 0.36
C LEU A 187 6.84 10.88 0.12
N SER A 188 7.72 11.34 1.02
CA SER A 188 9.11 10.89 1.07
C SER A 188 9.19 9.51 1.65
N ILE A 189 9.94 8.60 1.01
CA ILE A 189 10.14 7.23 1.46
C ILE A 189 11.62 6.95 1.72
N PHE A 190 11.88 6.10 2.72
CA PHE A 190 13.21 5.79 3.22
C PHE A 190 13.35 4.31 3.51
N GLU A 191 14.56 3.79 3.37
CA GLU A 191 14.95 2.48 3.86
C GLU A 191 15.52 2.63 5.27
N VAL A 192 15.11 1.73 6.17
CA VAL A 192 15.61 1.64 7.53
C VAL A 192 16.35 0.32 7.69
N ASP A 193 17.48 0.33 8.38
CA ASP A 193 18.21 -0.89 8.70
C ASP A 193 17.32 -1.87 9.48
N ALA A 194 17.32 -3.15 9.08
CA ALA A 194 16.43 -4.17 9.62
C ALA A 194 16.58 -4.41 11.13
N SER A 195 17.73 -4.05 11.72
CA SER A 195 17.96 -4.12 13.15
C SER A 195 17.30 -2.99 13.96
N HIS A 196 16.67 -2.02 13.26
CA HIS A 196 16.07 -0.84 13.87
C HIS A 196 14.57 -0.78 13.63
N THR A 197 13.83 -0.30 14.63
CA THR A 197 12.41 -0.02 14.47
C THR A 197 12.22 1.20 13.55
N PRO A 198 11.36 1.11 12.51
CA PRO A 198 11.06 2.24 11.66
C PRO A 198 10.53 3.44 12.45
N PRO A 199 10.97 4.67 12.17
CA PRO A 199 10.62 5.86 12.95
C PRO A 199 9.12 6.19 12.82
N LEU A 200 8.53 6.75 13.87
CA LEU A 200 7.14 7.21 13.88
C LEU A 200 7.01 8.64 13.36
N ARG A 201 8.05 9.46 13.56
CA ARG A 201 8.05 10.89 13.26
C ARG A 201 9.33 11.34 12.55
N LYS A 202 9.27 12.55 12.00
CA LYS A 202 10.36 13.13 11.22
C LYS A 202 11.63 13.37 12.03
N ASP A 203 11.53 13.79 13.30
CA ASP A 203 12.68 14.01 14.18
C ASP A 203 13.49 12.71 14.37
N GLN A 204 12.81 11.59 14.62
CA GLN A 204 13.43 10.27 14.72
C GLN A 204 14.11 9.88 13.40
N LEU A 205 13.38 10.04 12.27
CA LEU A 205 13.92 9.75 10.94
C LEU A 205 15.17 10.58 10.65
N THR A 206 15.16 11.88 10.96
CA THR A 206 16.34 12.74 10.69
C THR A 206 17.53 12.36 11.56
N GLY A 207 17.32 11.88 12.78
CA GLY A 207 18.35 11.25 13.60
C GLY A 207 18.95 10.02 12.92
N MET A 208 18.10 9.11 12.43
CA MET A 208 18.53 7.90 11.72
C MET A 208 19.25 8.20 10.40
N LEU A 209 18.84 9.24 9.67
CA LEU A 209 19.55 9.69 8.45
C LEU A 209 20.93 10.25 8.75
N LYS A 210 21.11 10.91 9.90
CA LYS A 210 22.42 11.47 10.33
C LYS A 210 23.41 10.39 10.71
N ASN A 211 22.96 9.35 11.41
CA ASN A 211 23.83 8.24 11.85
C ASN A 211 23.91 7.09 10.83
N GLY A 212 23.19 7.19 9.70
CA GLY A 212 23.25 6.23 8.60
C GLY A 212 22.42 4.96 8.78
N THR A 213 21.58 4.86 9.82
CA THR A 213 20.65 3.74 10.03
C THR A 213 19.37 3.87 9.20
N ALA A 214 19.15 5.01 8.55
CA ALA A 214 18.19 5.20 7.48
C ALA A 214 18.84 5.86 6.26
N ILE A 215 18.33 5.55 5.07
CA ILE A 215 18.76 6.17 3.81
C ILE A 215 17.54 6.48 2.94
N PRO A 216 17.62 7.44 1.99
CA PRO A 216 16.59 7.60 0.97
C PRO A 216 16.35 6.30 0.20
N PHE A 217 15.08 6.01 -0.07
CA PHE A 217 14.66 4.76 -0.71
C PHE A 217 15.36 4.55 -2.05
N HIS A 218 15.82 3.34 -2.29
CA HIS A 218 16.58 2.92 -3.47
C HIS A 218 17.86 3.76 -3.76
N LYS A 219 18.39 4.48 -2.78
CA LYS A 219 19.61 5.31 -2.96
C LYS A 219 20.77 4.54 -3.58
N ARG A 220 20.93 3.25 -3.25
CA ARG A 220 22.00 2.39 -3.76
C ARG A 220 21.71 1.81 -5.14
N MET A 221 20.43 1.56 -5.46
CA MET A 221 20.01 0.88 -6.69
C MET A 221 19.61 1.85 -7.81
N CYS A 222 18.83 2.85 -7.46
CA CYS A 222 18.36 3.88 -8.39
C CYS A 222 18.22 5.23 -7.67
N PRO A 223 19.29 6.01 -7.54
CA PRO A 223 19.32 7.25 -6.76
C PRO A 223 18.29 8.32 -7.19
N THR A 224 17.77 8.21 -8.40
CA THR A 224 16.84 9.19 -8.99
C THR A 224 15.40 8.74 -9.04
N CYS A 225 15.11 7.42 -8.92
CA CYS A 225 13.77 6.85 -9.13
C CYS A 225 12.72 7.37 -8.13
N HIS A 226 13.11 7.58 -6.90
CA HIS A 226 12.21 8.03 -5.82
C HIS A 226 12.62 9.37 -5.21
N ARG A 227 13.50 10.09 -5.90
CA ARG A 227 13.94 11.40 -5.42
C ARG A 227 12.91 12.46 -5.76
N ILE A 228 12.32 13.05 -4.72
CA ILE A 228 11.38 14.18 -4.88
C ILE A 228 12.13 15.52 -4.98
N PRO A 229 11.54 16.53 -5.65
CA PRO A 229 12.07 17.88 -5.63
C PRO A 229 12.24 18.41 -4.20
N LYS A 230 13.34 19.11 -3.93
CA LYS A 230 13.67 19.67 -2.61
C LYS A 230 13.76 18.66 -1.46
N ALA A 231 14.07 17.38 -1.74
CA ALA A 231 14.20 16.35 -0.71
C ALA A 231 15.22 16.70 0.38
N LYS A 232 16.36 17.32 0.01
CA LYS A 232 17.39 17.77 0.96
C LYS A 232 16.85 18.84 1.89
N GLU A 233 16.24 19.87 1.35
CA GLU A 233 15.65 20.99 2.11
C GLU A 233 14.57 20.48 3.07
N TRP A 234 13.73 19.55 2.60
CA TRP A 234 12.76 18.91 3.45
C TRP A 234 13.42 18.14 4.61
N THR A 235 14.44 17.35 4.33
CA THR A 235 15.16 16.57 5.34
C THR A 235 15.72 17.46 6.47
N PHE A 236 16.26 18.63 6.11
CA PHE A 236 16.86 19.55 7.08
C PHE A 236 15.88 20.57 7.67
N SER A 237 14.65 20.66 7.16
CA SER A 237 13.65 21.54 7.75
C SER A 237 13.17 21.01 9.10
N LYS A 238 12.83 21.93 10.01
CA LYS A 238 12.27 21.58 11.31
C LYS A 238 10.94 20.84 11.15
N GLU A 239 10.68 19.89 12.04
CA GLU A 239 9.36 19.27 12.17
C GLU A 239 8.34 20.32 12.57
N THR A 240 7.17 20.29 11.94
CA THR A 240 6.04 21.17 12.24
C THR A 240 5.01 20.41 13.07
N LYS A 241 4.23 21.13 13.89
CA LYS A 241 3.17 20.54 14.72
C LYS A 241 2.03 19.94 13.89
N GLN A 242 1.88 20.38 12.65
CA GLN A 242 0.81 19.96 11.75
C GLN A 242 1.41 19.59 10.39
N LEU A 243 0.82 18.59 9.75
CA LEU A 243 1.15 18.27 8.37
C LEU A 243 0.77 19.44 7.46
N ASP A 244 1.67 19.79 6.55
CA ASP A 244 1.44 20.82 5.54
C ASP A 244 2.17 20.49 4.24
N VAL A 245 1.80 21.18 3.15
CA VAL A 245 2.49 21.08 1.86
C VAL A 245 3.83 21.79 1.95
N PHE A 246 4.91 21.04 1.82
CA PHE A 246 6.25 21.59 1.86
C PHE A 246 6.65 22.31 0.55
N TYR A 247 6.24 21.75 -0.59
CA TYR A 247 6.61 22.29 -1.90
C TYR A 247 5.63 21.81 -2.98
N VAL A 248 5.29 22.70 -3.90
CA VAL A 248 4.49 22.39 -5.09
C VAL A 248 5.38 22.36 -6.32
N ALA A 249 5.33 21.26 -7.07
CA ALA A 249 6.11 21.10 -8.29
C ALA A 249 5.28 20.55 -9.44
N LYS A 250 5.74 20.82 -10.65
CA LYS A 250 5.30 20.11 -11.86
C LYS A 250 6.30 19.02 -12.20
N ARG A 251 5.84 17.94 -12.81
CA ARG A 251 6.71 16.88 -13.30
C ARG A 251 7.48 17.37 -14.55
N HIS A 252 8.78 17.47 -14.40
CA HIS A 252 9.70 17.89 -15.48
C HIS A 252 11.07 17.24 -15.27
N ALA A 253 11.97 17.35 -16.24
CA ALA A 253 13.35 16.88 -16.08
C ALA A 253 14.02 17.52 -14.84
N PRO A 254 14.77 16.77 -14.03
CA PRO A 254 15.15 15.34 -14.19
C PRO A 254 14.16 14.33 -13.57
N PHE A 255 12.94 14.75 -13.22
CA PHE A 255 11.94 13.94 -12.50
C PHE A 255 10.92 13.26 -13.43
N GLU A 256 11.18 13.20 -14.73
CA GLU A 256 10.26 12.60 -15.70
C GLU A 256 10.00 11.11 -15.47
N LYS A 257 11.04 10.38 -15.05
CA LYS A 257 10.98 8.93 -14.78
C LYS A 257 10.76 8.60 -13.31
N TRP A 258 10.24 9.53 -12.55
CA TRP A 258 10.04 9.38 -11.12
C TRP A 258 8.80 8.54 -10.80
N GLU A 259 8.95 7.59 -9.90
CA GLU A 259 7.89 6.71 -9.37
C GLU A 259 7.52 7.12 -7.93
N PRO A 260 6.71 8.15 -7.75
CA PRO A 260 6.35 8.61 -6.42
C PRO A 260 5.38 7.67 -5.71
N ILE A 261 5.47 7.62 -4.37
CA ILE A 261 4.40 7.17 -3.49
C ILE A 261 3.60 8.42 -3.09
N TYR A 262 2.28 8.38 -3.22
CA TYR A 262 1.45 9.56 -3.02
C TYR A 262 0.02 9.24 -2.58
N ILE A 263 -0.61 10.18 -1.92
CA ILE A 263 -2.05 10.17 -1.70
C ILE A 263 -2.71 10.87 -2.90
N CYS A 264 -3.75 10.25 -3.45
CA CYS A 264 -4.54 10.79 -4.56
C CYS A 264 -6.04 10.54 -4.34
N THR A 265 -6.88 11.11 -5.18
CA THR A 265 -8.30 10.72 -5.22
C THR A 265 -8.46 9.33 -5.81
N ASN A 266 -9.50 8.61 -5.40
CA ASN A 266 -9.79 7.27 -5.94
C ASN A 266 -10.23 7.31 -7.42
N GLU A 267 -10.50 8.49 -7.96
CA GLU A 267 -10.75 8.74 -9.39
C GLU A 267 -9.48 8.72 -10.25
N ALA A 268 -8.29 8.64 -9.63
CA ALA A 268 -7.03 8.52 -10.37
C ALA A 268 -7.05 7.29 -11.28
N PRO A 269 -6.44 7.36 -12.49
CA PRO A 269 -6.43 6.23 -13.43
C PRO A 269 -5.96 4.93 -12.81
N SER A 270 -6.48 3.82 -13.31
CA SER A 270 -5.97 2.49 -12.96
C SER A 270 -4.54 2.30 -13.45
N TYR A 271 -3.81 1.42 -12.78
CA TYR A 271 -2.51 0.97 -13.24
C TYR A 271 -2.64 0.13 -14.53
N ASP A 272 -1.66 0.20 -15.41
CA ASP A 272 -1.60 -0.64 -16.60
C ASP A 272 -1.28 -2.10 -16.21
N GLU A 273 -2.27 -2.98 -16.31
CA GLU A 273 -2.17 -4.39 -15.90
C GLU A 273 -1.29 -5.25 -16.81
N ARG A 274 -0.90 -4.73 -17.98
CA ARG A 274 0.09 -5.37 -18.84
C ARG A 274 1.48 -5.34 -18.23
N LEU A 275 1.74 -4.37 -17.34
CA LEU A 275 2.99 -4.26 -16.58
C LEU A 275 2.88 -5.16 -15.35
N THR A 276 3.53 -6.30 -15.42
CA THR A 276 3.51 -7.32 -14.36
C THR A 276 4.82 -7.38 -13.58
N TRP A 277 5.69 -6.40 -13.76
CA TRP A 277 7.07 -6.47 -13.34
C TRP A 277 7.37 -5.55 -12.17
N GLU A 278 7.63 -6.15 -11.02
CA GLU A 278 8.11 -5.44 -9.83
C GLU A 278 9.41 -4.69 -10.12
N GLY A 279 9.48 -3.43 -9.70
CA GLY A 279 10.69 -2.63 -9.71
C GLY A 279 11.14 -2.11 -11.07
N LYS A 280 10.29 -2.20 -12.13
CA LYS A 280 10.62 -1.64 -13.46
C LYS A 280 9.52 -0.72 -13.98
N MET A 281 9.38 0.45 -13.34
CA MET A 281 8.46 1.51 -13.78
C MET A 281 6.98 1.09 -13.82
N ASP A 282 6.62 0.08 -13.04
CA ASP A 282 5.26 -0.46 -12.97
C ASP A 282 4.25 0.56 -12.40
N LYS A 283 4.71 1.46 -11.51
CA LYS A 283 3.90 2.57 -10.96
C LYS A 283 3.67 3.69 -11.98
N MET A 284 4.49 3.76 -13.03
CA MET A 284 4.37 4.80 -14.08
C MET A 284 3.11 4.67 -14.91
N GLY A 285 2.54 3.47 -15.02
CA GLY A 285 1.31 3.22 -15.76
C GLY A 285 0.09 4.00 -15.26
N GLN A 286 0.12 4.48 -14.00
CA GLN A 286 -0.93 5.34 -13.44
C GLN A 286 -0.79 6.81 -13.87
N VAL A 287 0.37 7.21 -14.33
CA VAL A 287 0.64 8.58 -14.78
C VAL A 287 0.20 8.74 -16.22
N SER A 288 -1.09 9.08 -16.36
CA SER A 288 -1.81 9.49 -17.58
C SER A 288 -1.28 9.02 -18.96
N PRO A 289 -2.08 8.29 -19.75
CA PRO A 289 -1.78 8.00 -21.15
C PRO A 289 -1.74 9.25 -22.07
N ARG A 290 -2.10 10.43 -21.56
CA ARG A 290 -2.27 11.67 -22.35
C ARG A 290 -1.32 12.81 -22.02
N GLY A 291 -0.17 12.55 -21.39
CA GLY A 291 0.88 13.58 -21.24
C GLY A 291 0.50 14.83 -20.44
N GLN A 292 -0.64 14.85 -19.75
CA GLN A 292 -1.01 15.99 -18.90
C GLN A 292 -0.20 15.95 -17.62
N SER A 293 0.66 16.94 -17.43
CA SER A 293 1.38 17.17 -16.19
C SER A 293 0.37 17.39 -15.06
N ARG A 294 0.39 16.49 -14.05
CA ARG A 294 -0.35 16.70 -12.80
C ARG A 294 0.49 17.58 -11.88
N ASP A 295 -0.13 18.53 -11.22
CA ASP A 295 0.53 19.29 -10.18
C ASP A 295 0.84 18.34 -9.00
N ILE A 296 2.08 18.41 -8.53
CA ILE A 296 2.61 17.58 -7.45
C ILE A 296 2.77 18.48 -6.23
N MET A 297 2.06 18.14 -5.16
CA MET A 297 2.15 18.84 -3.87
C MET A 297 2.94 18.07 -2.85
#